data_0d7d1ee847e5b896cb768001a7511663
#
_entry.id   0d7d1ee847e5b896cb768001a7511663
#
_cell.length_a   1.000
_cell.length_b   1.000
_cell.length_c   1.000
_cell.angle_alpha   90.00
_cell.angle_beta   90.00
_cell.angle_gamma   90.00
#
_symmetry.space_group_name_H-M   'P 1'
#
loop_
_entity.id
_entity.type
_entity.pdbx_description
1 polymer ?
#
loop_
_entity_poly.entity_id
_entity_poly.type
_entity_poly.pdbx_seq_one_letter_code
_entity_poly.pdbx_strand_id
1 'polypeptide(L)'
;MKTLRRLIYGEVLVAVGFVTLGFLGLFFFFDFVDELQGVGSNNGAYQLKHALTYVLLLVPSHLYELLPITVLIGTIFVMARLAQSSEFTILRTSGLGPFIALRNLLGLGLAFVVLTFAVGDYLSPLCDRYGQLLKSRYLGQIKVGNTGAWLRERQGDNSFAVNVTTLTPEGNPSGIRIFEFNKDRSEERRV
;
A
#
# COMPACT_ATOMS: atom_id res chain seq x y z
N MET A 1 -29.10 10.73 21.66
CA MET A 1 -28.60 9.95 20.51
C MET A 1 -27.29 10.50 19.89
N LYS A 2 -27.04 11.82 19.79
CA LYS A 2 -25.79 12.37 19.22
C LYS A 2 -24.54 12.01 20.04
N THR A 3 -24.63 12.05 21.37
CA THR A 3 -23.51 11.79 22.29
C THR A 3 -23.01 10.34 22.17
N LEU A 4 -23.92 9.41 22.10
CA LEU A 4 -23.64 7.98 21.99
C LEU A 4 -22.95 7.61 20.66
N ARG A 5 -23.45 8.16 19.54
CA ARG A 5 -22.78 8.02 18.23
C ARG A 5 -21.34 8.54 18.27
N ARG A 6 -21.13 9.69 18.91
CA ARG A 6 -19.80 10.29 19.05
C ARG A 6 -18.86 9.42 19.86
N LEU A 7 -19.37 8.77 20.91
CA LEU A 7 -18.59 7.86 21.75
C LEU A 7 -18.16 6.62 20.97
N ILE A 8 -19.09 5.91 20.32
CA ILE A 8 -18.79 4.71 19.51
C ILE A 8 -17.82 5.06 18.38
N TYR A 9 -18.06 6.17 17.68
CA TYR A 9 -17.17 6.59 16.59
C TYR A 9 -15.77 6.93 17.10
N GLY A 10 -15.67 7.60 18.26
CA GLY A 10 -14.39 7.91 18.90
C GLY A 10 -13.60 6.64 19.25
N GLU A 11 -14.26 5.67 19.89
CA GLU A 11 -13.62 4.40 20.25
C GLU A 11 -13.16 3.60 19.03
N VAL A 12 -13.99 3.51 17.99
CA VAL A 12 -13.62 2.81 16.75
C VAL A 12 -12.46 3.52 16.04
N LEU A 13 -12.50 4.85 15.93
CA LEU A 13 -11.42 5.62 15.32
C LEU A 13 -10.10 5.45 16.08
N VAL A 14 -10.13 5.48 17.41
CA VAL A 14 -8.94 5.29 18.24
C VAL A 14 -8.40 3.87 18.09
N ALA A 15 -9.27 2.85 18.13
CA ALA A 15 -8.87 1.46 17.97
C ALA A 15 -8.28 1.20 16.57
N VAL A 16 -8.96 1.65 15.52
CA VAL A 16 -8.46 1.55 14.14
C VAL A 16 -7.14 2.28 13.98
N GLY A 17 -7.04 3.51 14.50
CA GLY A 17 -5.80 4.28 14.44
C GLY A 17 -4.64 3.59 15.15
N PHE A 18 -4.88 3.02 16.33
CA PHE A 18 -3.87 2.27 17.08
C PHE A 18 -3.39 1.03 16.33
N VAL A 19 -4.31 0.24 15.78
CA VAL A 19 -3.97 -0.96 14.98
C VAL A 19 -3.23 -0.56 13.71
N THR A 20 -3.68 0.49 13.02
CA THR A 20 -3.04 1.00 11.80
C THR A 20 -1.61 1.48 12.09
N LEU A 21 -1.40 2.24 13.16
CA LEU A 21 -0.07 2.70 13.56
C LEU A 21 0.85 1.53 13.92
N GLY A 22 0.34 0.50 14.58
CA GLY A 22 1.11 -0.71 14.89
C GLY A 22 1.61 -1.41 13.63
N PHE A 23 0.72 -1.64 12.67
CA PHE A 23 1.10 -2.26 11.39
C PHE A 23 2.00 -1.36 10.57
N LEU A 24 1.71 -0.07 10.44
CA LEU A 24 2.57 0.88 9.74
C LEU A 24 3.97 0.95 10.34
N GLY A 25 4.09 0.93 11.67
CA GLY A 25 5.39 0.89 12.34
C GLY A 25 6.18 -0.37 12.01
N LEU A 26 5.50 -1.51 11.91
CA LEU A 26 6.10 -2.78 11.53
C LEU A 26 6.59 -2.76 10.08
N PHE A 27 5.74 -2.34 9.13
CA PHE A 27 6.11 -2.23 7.71
C PHE A 27 7.22 -1.20 7.50
N PHE A 28 7.10 -0.04 8.14
CA PHE A 28 8.15 0.98 8.10
C PHE A 28 9.51 0.43 8.57
N PHE A 29 9.51 -0.38 9.63
CA PHE A 29 10.74 -0.99 10.13
C PHE A 29 11.35 -1.96 9.11
N PHE A 30 10.55 -2.85 8.52
CA PHE A 30 11.05 -3.80 7.52
C PHE A 30 11.53 -3.09 6.25
N ASP A 31 10.76 -2.15 5.72
CA ASP A 31 11.16 -1.37 4.55
C ASP A 31 12.45 -0.58 4.82
N PHE A 32 12.59 -0.05 6.02
CA PHE A 32 13.79 0.68 6.40
C PHE A 32 15.01 -0.24 6.48
N VAL A 33 14.87 -1.43 7.04
CA VAL A 33 15.96 -2.42 7.10
C VAL A 33 16.36 -2.85 5.69
N ASP A 34 15.39 -3.11 4.83
CA ASP A 34 15.67 -3.48 3.43
C ASP A 34 16.36 -2.34 2.67
N GLU A 35 15.95 -1.11 2.88
CA GLU A 35 16.53 0.05 2.21
C GLU A 35 17.94 0.39 2.71
N LEU A 36 18.28 0.00 3.95
CA LEU A 36 19.63 0.16 4.49
C LEU A 36 20.70 -0.59 3.68
N GLN A 37 20.33 -1.70 3.04
CA GLN A 37 21.25 -2.46 2.18
C GLN A 37 21.72 -1.64 0.96
N GLY A 38 20.91 -0.67 0.54
CA GLY A 38 21.26 0.24 -0.56
C GLY A 38 22.12 1.43 -0.14
N VAL A 39 22.25 1.71 1.15
CA VAL A 39 23.02 2.86 1.66
C VAL A 39 24.50 2.66 1.41
N GLY A 40 25.18 3.69 0.90
CA GLY A 40 26.59 3.63 0.49
C GLY A 40 26.79 3.16 -0.94
N SER A 41 25.75 2.72 -1.63
CA SER A 41 25.81 2.36 -3.05
C SER A 41 26.06 3.58 -3.93
N ASN A 42 26.57 3.35 -5.14
CA ASN A 42 26.87 4.41 -6.13
C ASN A 42 27.82 5.48 -5.58
N ASN A 43 29.04 5.04 -5.14
CA ASN A 43 30.09 5.91 -4.58
C ASN A 43 29.66 6.76 -3.37
N GLY A 44 28.69 6.27 -2.56
CA GLY A 44 28.19 6.97 -1.37
C GLY A 44 27.17 8.07 -1.65
N ALA A 45 26.67 8.17 -2.88
CA ALA A 45 25.65 9.16 -3.23
C ALA A 45 24.30 8.87 -2.52
N TYR A 46 23.96 7.59 -2.29
CA TYR A 46 22.77 7.20 -1.56
C TYR A 46 23.05 7.12 -0.06
N GLN A 47 22.56 8.11 0.68
CA GLN A 47 22.77 8.27 2.12
C GLN A 47 21.55 7.85 2.92
N LEU A 48 21.73 7.62 4.23
CA LEU A 48 20.68 7.25 5.16
C LEU A 48 19.44 8.17 5.11
N LYS A 49 19.63 9.48 4.90
CA LYS A 49 18.53 10.43 4.76
C LYS A 49 17.65 10.15 3.54
N HIS A 50 18.24 9.68 2.43
CA HIS A 50 17.49 9.33 1.23
C HIS A 50 16.70 8.04 1.42
N ALA A 51 17.30 7.05 2.11
CA ALA A 51 16.61 5.82 2.51
C ALA A 51 15.40 6.13 3.40
N LEU A 52 15.59 6.96 4.44
CA LEU A 52 14.49 7.36 5.33
C LEU A 52 13.38 8.11 4.57
N THR A 53 13.75 9.03 3.68
CA THR A 53 12.77 9.77 2.88
C THR A 53 11.99 8.84 1.95
N TYR A 54 12.66 7.85 1.34
CA TYR A 54 12.02 6.88 0.48
C TYR A 54 11.02 6.02 1.26
N VAL A 55 11.41 5.49 2.41
CA VAL A 55 10.51 4.68 3.26
C VAL A 55 9.30 5.50 3.75
N LEU A 56 9.49 6.78 4.09
CA LEU A 56 8.37 7.67 4.41
C LEU A 56 7.40 7.86 3.23
N LEU A 57 7.91 7.89 2.00
CA LEU A 57 7.08 7.98 0.80
C LEU A 57 6.30 6.69 0.50
N LEU A 58 6.72 5.53 1.04
CA LEU A 58 5.97 4.27 0.94
C LEU A 58 4.80 4.18 1.92
N VAL A 59 4.81 4.97 3.01
CA VAL A 59 3.77 4.92 4.06
C VAL A 59 2.34 5.05 3.51
N PRO A 60 2.02 5.97 2.57
CA PRO A 60 0.66 6.07 2.02
C PRO A 60 0.22 4.83 1.26
N SER A 61 1.11 4.14 0.55
CA SER A 61 0.82 2.90 -0.16
C SER A 61 0.49 1.78 0.82
N HIS A 62 1.29 1.61 1.87
CA HIS A 62 0.99 0.66 2.95
C HIS A 62 -0.29 1.02 3.70
N LEU A 63 -0.54 2.30 3.94
CA LEU A 63 -1.78 2.75 4.58
C LEU A 63 -3.01 2.33 3.76
N TYR A 64 -2.97 2.53 2.43
CA TYR A 64 -4.04 2.12 1.53
C TYR A 64 -4.31 0.60 1.62
N GLU A 65 -3.26 -0.21 1.59
CA GLU A 65 -3.37 -1.68 1.64
C GLU A 65 -3.87 -2.18 3.00
N LEU A 66 -3.44 -1.54 4.09
CA LEU A 66 -3.73 -1.97 5.45
C LEU A 66 -5.09 -1.47 5.97
N LEU A 67 -5.59 -0.33 5.48
CA LEU A 67 -6.82 0.28 5.99
C LEU A 67 -8.01 -0.69 6.07
N PRO A 68 -8.34 -1.50 5.05
CA PRO A 68 -9.48 -2.42 5.14
C PRO A 68 -9.34 -3.44 6.27
N ILE A 69 -8.13 -3.97 6.47
CA ILE A 69 -7.84 -4.97 7.49
C ILE A 69 -7.86 -4.34 8.88
N THR A 70 -7.25 -3.18 9.04
CA THR A 70 -7.17 -2.49 10.34
C THR A 70 -8.52 -1.96 10.80
N VAL A 71 -9.36 -1.50 9.86
CA VAL A 71 -10.76 -1.11 10.15
C VAL A 71 -11.55 -2.33 10.60
N LEU A 72 -11.39 -3.48 9.97
CA LEU A 72 -12.05 -4.72 10.37
C LEU A 72 -11.64 -5.12 11.80
N ILE A 73 -10.33 -5.19 12.07
CA ILE A 73 -9.79 -5.58 13.39
C ILE A 73 -10.25 -4.59 14.47
N GLY A 74 -10.08 -3.28 14.24
CA GLY A 74 -10.45 -2.25 15.19
C GLY A 74 -11.94 -2.24 15.50
N THR A 75 -12.78 -2.44 14.49
CA THR A 75 -14.24 -2.50 14.67
C THR A 75 -14.65 -3.74 15.46
N ILE A 76 -14.10 -4.92 15.14
CA ILE A 76 -14.37 -6.17 15.90
C ILE A 76 -13.95 -6.00 17.35
N PHE A 77 -12.76 -5.45 17.60
CA PHE A 77 -12.25 -5.22 18.95
C PHE A 77 -13.18 -4.34 19.78
N VAL A 78 -13.60 -3.20 19.23
CA VAL A 78 -14.51 -2.28 19.94
C VAL A 78 -15.88 -2.90 20.16
N MET A 79 -16.43 -3.61 19.16
CA MET A 79 -17.72 -4.28 19.31
C MET A 79 -17.67 -5.41 20.35
N ALA A 80 -16.60 -6.20 20.36
CA ALA A 80 -16.41 -7.25 21.38
C ALA A 80 -16.30 -6.65 22.80
N ARG A 81 -15.53 -5.57 22.96
CA ARG A 81 -15.38 -4.86 24.22
C ARG A 81 -16.73 -4.28 24.68
N LEU A 82 -17.46 -3.65 23.77
CA LEU A 82 -18.77 -3.06 24.08
C LEU A 82 -19.79 -4.15 24.47
N ALA A 83 -19.76 -5.30 23.80
CA ALA A 83 -20.65 -6.43 24.12
C ALA A 83 -20.38 -7.05 25.50
N GLN A 84 -19.13 -6.99 25.96
CA GLN A 84 -18.72 -7.50 27.28
C GLN A 84 -19.00 -6.49 28.42
N SER A 85 -19.14 -5.21 28.09
CA SER A 85 -19.41 -4.19 29.09
C SER A 85 -20.90 -4.07 29.39
N SER A 86 -21.23 -3.74 30.63
CA SER A 86 -22.61 -3.41 31.05
C SER A 86 -23.19 -2.20 30.31
N GLU A 87 -22.34 -1.43 29.64
CA GLU A 87 -22.72 -0.31 28.79
C GLU A 87 -23.62 -0.74 27.62
N PHE A 88 -23.39 -1.92 27.05
CA PHE A 88 -24.25 -2.48 26.00
C PHE A 88 -25.70 -2.71 26.50
N THR A 89 -25.86 -3.15 27.73
CA THR A 89 -27.19 -3.35 28.35
C THR A 89 -27.87 -2.01 28.52
N ILE A 90 -27.16 -0.98 28.99
CA ILE A 90 -27.67 0.39 29.14
C ILE A 90 -28.04 0.99 27.78
N LEU A 91 -27.24 0.75 26.76
CA LEU A 91 -27.49 1.16 25.38
C LEU A 91 -28.78 0.54 24.84
N ARG A 92 -28.97 -0.76 25.06
CA ARG A 92 -30.15 -1.50 24.63
C ARG A 92 -31.42 -1.04 25.33
N THR A 93 -31.34 -0.78 26.62
CA THR A 93 -32.48 -0.26 27.41
C THR A 93 -32.82 1.21 27.07
N SER A 94 -31.85 1.99 26.59
CA SER A 94 -32.04 3.36 26.12
C SER A 94 -32.66 3.47 24.73
N GLY A 95 -33.11 2.34 24.12
CA GLY A 95 -33.80 2.32 22.83
C GLY A 95 -32.88 2.20 21.61
N LEU A 96 -31.61 1.84 21.79
CA LEU A 96 -30.74 1.53 20.70
C LEU A 96 -31.06 0.11 20.19
N GLY A 97 -31.95 0.03 19.22
CA GLY A 97 -32.19 -1.22 18.51
C GLY A 97 -30.94 -1.62 17.68
N PRO A 98 -30.75 -2.94 17.44
CA PRO A 98 -29.60 -3.44 16.68
C PRO A 98 -29.50 -2.84 15.28
N PHE A 99 -30.61 -2.47 14.69
CA PHE A 99 -30.66 -1.84 13.37
C PHE A 99 -30.09 -0.42 13.35
N ILE A 100 -30.27 0.36 14.43
CA ILE A 100 -29.72 1.72 14.55
C ILE A 100 -28.21 1.64 14.76
N ALA A 101 -27.73 0.68 15.53
CA ALA A 101 -26.30 0.42 15.70
C ALA A 101 -25.64 0.04 14.38
N LEU A 102 -26.24 -0.89 13.63
CA LEU A 102 -25.76 -1.31 12.31
C LEU A 102 -25.69 -0.13 11.32
N ARG A 103 -26.74 0.69 11.24
CA ARG A 103 -26.76 1.86 10.35
C ARG A 103 -25.64 2.85 10.69
N ASN A 104 -25.35 3.05 11.97
CA ASN A 104 -24.27 3.93 12.38
C ASN A 104 -22.91 3.36 12.02
N LEU A 105 -22.68 2.06 12.21
CA LEU A 105 -21.44 1.38 11.79
C LEU A 105 -21.25 1.41 10.29
N LEU A 106 -22.31 1.20 9.50
CA LEU A 106 -22.25 1.31 8.04
C LEU A 106 -21.87 2.74 7.60
N GLY A 107 -22.40 3.77 8.28
CA GLY A 107 -22.02 5.15 8.02
C GLY A 107 -20.54 5.43 8.30
N LEU A 108 -20.01 4.87 9.38
CA LEU A 108 -18.59 4.96 9.70
C LEU A 108 -17.73 4.18 8.69
N GLY A 109 -18.18 2.96 8.33
CA GLY A 109 -17.53 2.15 7.30
C GLY A 109 -17.44 2.87 5.97
N LEU A 110 -18.53 3.54 5.54
CA LEU A 110 -18.54 4.35 4.32
C LEU A 110 -17.49 5.48 4.39
N ALA A 111 -17.35 6.14 5.54
CA ALA A 111 -16.32 7.16 5.71
C ALA A 111 -14.89 6.58 5.54
N PHE A 112 -14.63 5.38 6.08
CA PHE A 112 -13.36 4.70 5.86
C PHE A 112 -13.14 4.28 4.40
N VAL A 113 -14.18 3.85 3.69
CA VAL A 113 -14.11 3.55 2.25
C VAL A 113 -13.69 4.79 1.48
N VAL A 114 -14.34 5.95 1.71
CA VAL A 114 -13.97 7.21 1.06
C VAL A 114 -12.53 7.60 1.39
N LEU A 115 -12.12 7.45 2.65
CA LEU A 115 -10.73 7.71 3.07
C LEU A 115 -9.74 6.81 2.34
N THR A 116 -10.03 5.51 2.25
CA THR A 116 -9.17 4.52 1.56
C THR A 116 -9.00 4.88 0.09
N PHE A 117 -10.08 5.20 -0.61
CA PHE A 117 -10.02 5.63 -2.01
C PHE A 117 -9.25 6.95 -2.17
N ALA A 118 -9.47 7.92 -1.29
CA ALA A 118 -8.75 9.19 -1.34
C ALA A 118 -7.23 9.00 -1.17
N VAL A 119 -6.82 8.13 -0.24
CA VAL A 119 -5.40 7.81 -0.04
C VAL A 119 -4.84 7.01 -1.21
N GLY A 120 -5.56 5.98 -1.69
CA GLY A 120 -5.10 5.08 -2.75
C GLY A 120 -5.01 5.75 -4.12
N ASP A 121 -6.01 6.55 -4.50
CA ASP A 121 -6.08 7.13 -5.84
C ASP A 121 -5.27 8.43 -5.99
N TYR A 122 -5.09 9.18 -4.90
CA TYR A 122 -4.41 10.47 -4.96
C TYR A 122 -3.06 10.46 -4.25
N LEU A 123 -3.01 10.03 -3.00
CA LEU A 123 -1.81 10.20 -2.18
C LEU A 123 -0.74 9.16 -2.51
N SER A 124 -1.13 7.88 -2.64
CA SER A 124 -0.21 6.78 -2.94
C SER A 124 0.52 6.98 -4.27
N PRO A 125 -0.15 7.25 -5.43
CA PRO A 125 0.56 7.42 -6.70
C PRO A 125 1.50 8.62 -6.74
N LEU A 126 1.16 9.71 -6.02
CA LEU A 126 2.03 10.87 -5.91
C LEU A 126 3.31 10.52 -5.16
N CYS A 127 3.18 9.89 -3.99
CA CYS A 127 4.32 9.50 -3.16
C CYS A 127 5.20 8.45 -3.87
N ASP A 128 4.58 7.48 -4.55
CA ASP A 128 5.31 6.45 -5.31
C ASP A 128 6.14 7.05 -6.45
N ARG A 129 5.59 8.03 -7.19
CA ARG A 129 6.32 8.75 -8.23
C ARG A 129 7.53 9.48 -7.66
N TYR A 130 7.37 10.20 -6.55
CA TYR A 130 8.48 10.89 -5.90
C TYR A 130 9.52 9.90 -5.36
N GLY A 131 9.10 8.77 -4.80
CA GLY A 131 9.97 7.70 -4.34
C GLY A 131 10.81 7.12 -5.48
N GLN A 132 10.18 6.83 -6.61
CA GLN A 132 10.86 6.32 -7.82
C GLN A 132 11.85 7.34 -8.39
N LEU A 133 11.48 8.62 -8.46
CA LEU A 133 12.37 9.69 -8.90
C LEU A 133 13.59 9.85 -7.98
N LEU A 134 13.39 9.73 -6.67
CA LEU A 134 14.47 9.77 -5.69
C LEU A 134 15.41 8.59 -5.91
N LYS A 135 14.89 7.38 -6.04
CA LYS A 135 15.67 6.17 -6.30
C LYS A 135 16.43 6.23 -7.62
N SER A 136 15.80 6.67 -8.69
CA SER A 136 16.44 6.80 -10.01
C SER A 136 17.59 7.82 -9.98
N ARG A 137 17.43 8.90 -9.23
CA ARG A 137 18.43 9.97 -9.14
C ARG A 137 19.70 9.56 -8.40
N TYR A 138 19.57 8.75 -7.36
CA TYR A 138 20.70 8.40 -6.48
C TYR A 138 21.24 6.98 -6.69
N LEU A 139 20.40 6.02 -7.06
CA LEU A 139 20.81 4.63 -7.30
C LEU A 139 21.00 4.31 -8.79
N GLY A 140 20.57 5.19 -9.68
CA GLY A 140 20.70 4.96 -11.10
C GLY A 140 19.87 3.79 -11.65
N GLN A 141 18.92 3.29 -10.88
CA GLN A 141 18.05 2.17 -11.24
C GLN A 141 16.59 2.62 -11.23
N ILE A 142 15.98 2.67 -12.39
CA ILE A 142 14.53 2.76 -12.52
C ILE A 142 14.00 1.32 -12.48
N LYS A 143 13.47 0.89 -11.33
CA LYS A 143 12.66 -0.34 -11.28
C LYS A 143 11.32 -0.03 -11.96
N VAL A 144 11.12 -0.54 -13.15
CA VAL A 144 9.86 -0.48 -13.86
C VAL A 144 8.95 -1.58 -13.28
N GLY A 145 8.26 -1.30 -12.18
CA GLY A 145 7.33 -2.21 -11.51
C GLY A 145 7.95 -3.54 -11.04
N ASN A 146 7.21 -4.30 -10.24
CA ASN A 146 7.64 -5.63 -9.76
C ASN A 146 7.73 -6.67 -10.89
N THR A 147 7.12 -6.41 -12.04
CA THR A 147 7.07 -7.31 -13.21
C THR A 147 7.94 -6.87 -14.38
N GLY A 148 8.63 -5.71 -14.29
CA GLY A 148 9.35 -5.11 -15.43
C GLY A 148 8.41 -4.48 -16.47
N ALA A 149 8.98 -3.75 -17.44
CA ALA A 149 8.23 -3.27 -18.59
C ALA A 149 8.09 -4.38 -19.63
N TRP A 150 6.85 -4.66 -20.03
CA TRP A 150 6.56 -5.60 -21.10
C TRP A 150 6.26 -4.84 -22.40
N LEU A 151 7.11 -5.02 -23.39
CA LEU A 151 6.90 -4.53 -24.75
C LEU A 151 6.55 -5.74 -25.62
N ARG A 152 5.46 -5.66 -26.35
CA ARG A 152 5.05 -6.68 -27.31
C ARG A 152 5.05 -6.09 -28.70
N GLU A 153 5.84 -6.68 -29.57
CA GLU A 153 5.90 -6.33 -30.98
C GLU A 153 5.56 -7.57 -31.83
N ARG A 154 4.79 -7.35 -32.87
CA ARG A 154 4.41 -8.39 -33.82
C ARG A 154 5.03 -8.08 -35.17
N GLN A 155 5.91 -8.95 -35.62
CA GLN A 155 6.61 -8.80 -36.87
C GLN A 155 6.30 -10.02 -37.79
N GLY A 156 5.28 -9.84 -38.63
CA GLY A 156 4.79 -10.93 -39.50
C GLY A 156 4.11 -12.07 -38.71
N ASP A 157 4.60 -13.27 -38.86
CA ASP A 157 4.09 -14.50 -38.20
C ASP A 157 4.74 -14.72 -36.80
N ASN A 158 5.79 -13.96 -36.47
CA ASN A 158 6.45 -14.03 -35.15
C ASN A 158 6.02 -12.89 -34.27
N SER A 159 5.79 -13.19 -32.99
CA SER A 159 5.54 -12.17 -31.96
C SER A 159 6.65 -12.21 -30.92
N PHE A 160 7.22 -11.04 -30.65
CA PHE A 160 8.28 -10.86 -29.67
C PHE A 160 7.71 -10.19 -28.45
N ALA A 161 7.94 -10.76 -27.26
CA ALA A 161 7.67 -10.10 -25.99
C ALA A 161 9.01 -9.84 -25.31
N VAL A 162 9.30 -8.56 -25.09
CA VAL A 162 10.53 -8.10 -24.43
C VAL A 162 10.19 -7.65 -23.02
N ASN A 163 10.79 -8.29 -22.04
CA ASN A 163 10.73 -7.85 -20.66
C ASN A 163 12.01 -7.12 -20.29
N VAL A 164 11.89 -5.89 -19.85
CA VAL A 164 13.01 -5.06 -19.36
C VAL A 164 12.84 -4.89 -17.86
N THR A 165 13.78 -5.43 -17.09
CA THR A 165 13.69 -5.42 -15.63
C THR A 165 14.09 -4.07 -15.03
N THR A 166 15.10 -3.41 -15.60
CA THR A 166 15.59 -2.10 -15.12
C THR A 166 16.07 -1.23 -16.29
N LEU A 167 15.90 0.09 -16.14
CA LEU A 167 16.49 1.09 -17.02
C LEU A 167 17.57 1.86 -16.25
N THR A 168 18.76 1.98 -16.84
CA THR A 168 19.80 2.87 -16.32
C THR A 168 19.41 4.33 -16.53
N PRO A 169 19.97 5.31 -15.76
CA PRO A 169 19.66 6.74 -15.91
C PRO A 169 19.97 7.29 -17.31
N GLU A 170 20.86 6.60 -18.03
CA GLU A 170 21.25 6.91 -19.40
C GLU A 170 20.27 6.34 -20.43
N GLY A 171 19.16 5.71 -19.96
CA GLY A 171 18.15 5.13 -20.83
C GLY A 171 18.50 3.73 -21.38
N ASN A 172 19.62 3.13 -20.96
CA ASN A 172 20.00 1.81 -21.41
C ASN A 172 19.23 0.73 -20.64
N PRO A 173 18.52 -0.17 -21.35
CA PRO A 173 17.80 -1.26 -20.70
C PRO A 173 18.78 -2.33 -20.18
N SER A 174 18.59 -2.78 -18.94
CA SER A 174 19.33 -3.89 -18.35
C SER A 174 18.39 -4.98 -17.84
N GLY A 175 18.87 -6.23 -17.86
CA GLY A 175 18.03 -7.39 -17.53
C GLY A 175 16.97 -7.67 -18.59
N ILE A 176 17.37 -7.60 -19.87
CA ILE A 176 16.46 -7.84 -21.00
C ILE A 176 16.20 -9.34 -21.11
N ARG A 177 14.93 -9.72 -21.13
CA ARG A 177 14.47 -11.06 -21.51
C ARG A 177 13.61 -10.94 -22.76
N ILE A 178 14.00 -11.65 -23.80
CA ILE A 178 13.28 -11.68 -25.07
C ILE A 178 12.60 -13.04 -25.19
N PHE A 179 11.30 -13.04 -25.33
CA PHE A 179 10.48 -14.22 -25.59
C PHE A 179 10.02 -14.17 -27.04
N GLU A 180 10.45 -15.13 -27.81
CA GLU A 180 10.03 -15.30 -29.22
C GLU A 180 8.91 -16.33 -29.26
N PHE A 181 7.77 -15.95 -29.78
CA PHE A 181 6.64 -16.84 -30.00
C PHE A 181 6.46 -17.03 -31.50
N ASN A 182 6.86 -18.20 -31.99
CA ASN A 182 6.52 -18.67 -33.33
C ASN A 182 5.30 -19.58 -33.21
N LYS A 183 4.50 -19.71 -34.27
CA LYS A 183 3.26 -20.48 -34.30
C LYS A 183 3.42 -21.94 -33.85
N ASP A 184 4.63 -22.50 -33.90
CA ASP A 184 4.94 -23.90 -33.55
C ASP A 184 5.84 -24.09 -32.32
N ARG A 185 6.47 -23.03 -31.76
CA ARG A 185 7.41 -23.15 -30.63
C ARG A 185 7.64 -21.84 -29.90
N SER A 186 7.61 -21.87 -28.56
CA SER A 186 8.04 -20.75 -27.72
C SER A 186 9.50 -20.97 -27.29
N GLU A 187 10.40 -20.05 -27.62
CA GLU A 187 11.78 -20.06 -27.15
C GLU A 187 12.09 -18.83 -26.30
N GLU A 188 12.75 -19.04 -25.15
CA GLU A 188 13.23 -17.96 -24.28
C GLU A 188 14.71 -17.72 -24.57
N ARG A 189 15.09 -16.50 -24.99
CA ARG A 189 16.50 -16.06 -25.08
C ARG A 189 16.79 -15.02 -23.99
N ARG A 190 17.80 -15.29 -23.19
CA ARG A 190 18.39 -14.31 -22.26
C ARG A 190 19.58 -13.64 -22.95
N VAL A 191 19.53 -12.31 -22.99
CA VAL A 191 20.65 -11.47 -23.47
C VAL A 191 21.15 -10.62 -22.32
#